data_43ac78e4a4ae143924c07055471da3a3
#
_entry.id   43ac78e4a4ae143924c07055471da3a3
#
_cell.length_a   1.000
_cell.length_b   1.000
_cell.length_c   1.000
_cell.angle_alpha   90.00
_cell.angle_beta   90.00
_cell.angle_gamma   90.00
#
_symmetry.space_group_name_H-M   'P 1'
#
loop_
_entity.id
_entity.type
_entity.pdbx_description
1 polymer ?
#
loop_
_entity_poly.entity_id
_entity_poly.type
_entity_poly.pdbx_seq_one_letter_code
_entity_poly.pdbx_strand_id
1 'polypeptide(L)'
;MEDLHHDKTLAFNIKSDGISSKLKELIEKFNITKYFCFDMSVPQQLHYQKNQLIWYSRFSDHVEEQVINKDSDGVWLDCFYSDWWNGEDLKQIAQVKPVVIVSPELHGRNHHIMWKEIKNMGDLNNILLCTDLPEEAKSFFYD
;
A
#
# COMPACT_ATOMS: atom_id res chain seq x y z
N MET A 1 -17.68 -22.51 4.01
CA MET A 1 -16.66 -21.62 3.39
C MET A 1 -15.94 -21.01 4.57
N GLU A 2 -14.78 -21.58 4.91
CA GLU A 2 -14.01 -21.16 6.08
C GLU A 2 -13.60 -19.70 5.96
N ASP A 3 -13.67 -18.96 7.06
CA ASP A 3 -13.33 -17.55 7.20
C ASP A 3 -11.83 -17.28 6.96
N LEU A 4 -11.42 -17.39 5.71
CA LEU A 4 -10.02 -17.20 5.29
C LEU A 4 -9.52 -15.74 5.41
N HIS A 5 -10.38 -14.82 5.85
CA HIS A 5 -10.10 -13.38 5.71
C HIS A 5 -10.00 -12.58 7.00
N HIS A 6 -10.35 -13.15 8.16
CA HIS A 6 -10.40 -12.37 9.41
C HIS A 6 -9.04 -11.90 9.93
N ASP A 7 -7.94 -12.59 9.58
CA ASP A 7 -6.60 -12.23 10.06
C ASP A 7 -5.71 -11.51 9.05
N LYS A 8 -6.10 -11.48 7.76
CA LYS A 8 -5.29 -10.90 6.70
C LYS A 8 -5.85 -9.57 6.22
N THR A 9 -4.98 -8.62 5.94
CA THR A 9 -5.37 -7.37 5.28
C THR A 9 -5.53 -7.61 3.78
N LEU A 10 -6.69 -7.25 3.22
CA LEU A 10 -6.96 -7.35 1.80
C LEU A 10 -6.60 -6.04 1.09
N ALA A 11 -5.77 -6.12 0.06
CA ALA A 11 -5.39 -4.99 -0.78
C ALA A 11 -6.21 -5.03 -2.08
N PHE A 12 -7.16 -4.10 -2.24
CA PHE A 12 -8.01 -4.01 -3.43
C PHE A 12 -7.39 -3.08 -4.47
N ASN A 13 -6.80 -3.66 -5.51
CA ASN A 13 -6.29 -2.91 -6.65
C ASN A 13 -7.44 -2.49 -7.56
N ILE A 14 -7.70 -1.20 -7.66
CA ILE A 14 -8.83 -0.64 -8.38
C ILE A 14 -8.44 -0.37 -9.83
N LYS A 15 -9.06 -1.10 -10.75
CA LYS A 15 -8.79 -1.01 -12.21
C LYS A 15 -9.96 -0.45 -13.01
N SER A 16 -11.05 -0.04 -12.34
CA SER A 16 -12.24 0.52 -13.02
C SER A 16 -12.84 1.65 -12.21
N ASP A 17 -13.29 2.67 -12.87
CA ASP A 17 -14.03 3.77 -12.27
C ASP A 17 -15.49 3.37 -11.95
N GLY A 18 -16.11 4.09 -11.01
CA GLY A 18 -17.54 3.95 -10.71
C GLY A 18 -17.93 2.75 -9.85
N ILE A 19 -16.98 1.95 -9.34
CA ILE A 19 -17.26 0.72 -8.58
C ILE A 19 -17.32 0.90 -7.06
N SER A 20 -17.00 2.09 -6.54
CA SER A 20 -16.83 2.31 -5.10
C SER A 20 -18.07 1.93 -4.26
N SER A 21 -19.28 2.29 -4.70
CA SER A 21 -20.51 1.93 -3.97
C SER A 21 -20.74 0.42 -3.97
N LYS A 22 -20.50 -0.26 -5.10
CA LYS A 22 -20.64 -1.71 -5.18
C LYS A 22 -19.59 -2.45 -4.35
N LEU A 23 -18.37 -1.94 -4.34
CA LEU A 23 -17.30 -2.48 -3.49
C LEU A 23 -17.66 -2.35 -2.00
N LYS A 24 -18.22 -1.20 -1.59
CA LYS A 24 -18.71 -1.01 -0.21
C LYS A 24 -19.75 -2.04 0.17
N GLU A 25 -20.78 -2.25 -0.67
CA GLU A 25 -21.80 -3.29 -0.43
C GLU A 25 -21.18 -4.69 -0.23
N LEU A 26 -20.17 -5.04 -1.02
CA LEU A 26 -19.49 -6.34 -0.90
C LEU A 26 -18.66 -6.44 0.38
N ILE A 27 -17.92 -5.38 0.74
CA ILE A 27 -17.14 -5.30 1.98
C ILE A 27 -18.07 -5.51 3.20
N GLU A 28 -19.19 -4.81 3.24
CA GLU A 28 -20.20 -4.94 4.30
C GLU A 28 -20.84 -6.33 4.30
N LYS A 29 -21.26 -6.84 3.14
CA LYS A 29 -21.89 -8.15 3.00
C LYS A 29 -21.01 -9.29 3.48
N PHE A 30 -19.70 -9.23 3.21
CA PHE A 30 -18.75 -10.26 3.61
C PHE A 30 -18.02 -9.95 4.91
N ASN A 31 -18.43 -8.89 5.62
CA ASN A 31 -17.85 -8.45 6.88
C ASN A 31 -16.32 -8.32 6.84
N ILE A 32 -15.80 -7.70 5.76
CA ILE A 32 -14.37 -7.49 5.55
C ILE A 32 -13.94 -6.28 6.40
N THR A 33 -13.16 -6.52 7.45
CA THR A 33 -12.78 -5.49 8.43
C THR A 33 -11.38 -4.94 8.23
N LYS A 34 -10.48 -5.73 7.60
CA LYS A 34 -9.09 -5.34 7.35
C LYS A 34 -8.84 -5.27 5.85
N TYR A 35 -8.86 -4.07 5.31
CA TYR A 35 -8.64 -3.84 3.87
C TYR A 35 -8.14 -2.43 3.60
N PHE A 36 -7.67 -2.20 2.40
CA PHE A 36 -7.52 -0.89 1.79
C PHE A 36 -7.69 -0.98 0.27
N CYS A 37 -8.13 0.13 -0.34
CA CYS A 37 -8.24 0.29 -1.78
C CYS A 37 -7.10 1.16 -2.29
N PHE A 38 -6.54 0.85 -3.44
CA PHE A 38 -5.44 1.62 -4.02
C PHE A 38 -5.53 1.65 -5.56
N ASP A 39 -4.75 2.51 -6.18
CA ASP A 39 -4.59 2.64 -7.64
C ASP A 39 -5.82 3.19 -8.39
N MET A 40 -6.79 3.76 -7.66
CA MET A 40 -7.90 4.47 -8.29
C MET A 40 -7.44 5.80 -8.90
N SER A 41 -8.12 6.25 -9.94
CA SER A 41 -7.87 7.56 -10.53
C SER A 41 -8.15 8.71 -9.52
N VAL A 42 -7.45 9.84 -9.67
CA VAL A 42 -7.60 10.99 -8.75
C VAL A 42 -9.06 11.44 -8.63
N PRO A 43 -9.86 11.55 -9.70
CA PRO A 43 -11.29 11.89 -9.57
C PRO A 43 -12.08 10.84 -8.77
N GLN A 44 -11.70 9.57 -8.83
CA GLN A 44 -12.36 8.51 -8.09
C GLN A 44 -12.06 8.53 -6.59
N GLN A 45 -10.91 9.05 -6.16
CA GLN A 45 -10.56 9.16 -4.73
C GLN A 45 -11.67 9.83 -3.91
N LEU A 46 -12.31 10.87 -4.47
CA LEU A 46 -13.45 11.54 -3.83
C LEU A 46 -14.66 10.62 -3.59
N HIS A 47 -14.89 9.66 -4.48
CA HIS A 47 -15.98 8.68 -4.32
C HIS A 47 -15.64 7.65 -3.20
N TYR A 48 -14.37 7.24 -3.08
CA TYR A 48 -13.93 6.36 -1.99
C TYR A 48 -14.05 7.06 -0.64
N GLN A 49 -13.59 8.30 -0.54
CA GLN A 49 -13.75 9.14 0.65
C GLN A 49 -15.23 9.32 1.03
N LYS A 50 -16.08 9.72 0.07
CA LYS A 50 -17.53 9.91 0.29
C LYS A 50 -18.23 8.63 0.75
N ASN A 51 -17.83 7.47 0.23
CA ASN A 51 -18.34 6.17 0.62
C ASN A 51 -17.71 5.63 1.91
N GLN A 52 -16.80 6.39 2.55
CA GLN A 52 -16.10 5.97 3.78
C GLN A 52 -15.36 4.64 3.61
N LEU A 53 -14.78 4.41 2.45
CA LEU A 53 -13.89 3.28 2.18
C LEU A 53 -12.47 3.65 2.60
N ILE A 54 -11.74 2.69 3.16
CA ILE A 54 -10.32 2.84 3.48
C ILE A 54 -9.55 2.83 2.15
N TRP A 55 -8.80 3.91 1.87
CA TRP A 55 -8.07 4.03 0.62
C TRP A 55 -6.70 4.70 0.79
N TYR A 56 -5.74 4.27 -0.03
CA TYR A 56 -4.37 4.74 0.00
C TYR A 56 -4.07 5.55 -1.25
N SER A 57 -3.44 6.71 -1.06
CA SER A 57 -2.96 7.53 -2.16
C SER A 57 -1.72 6.93 -2.78
N ARG A 58 -1.63 6.99 -4.10
CA ARG A 58 -0.45 6.55 -4.84
C ARG A 58 0.66 7.59 -4.70
N PHE A 59 1.89 7.10 -4.49
CA PHE A 59 3.10 7.86 -4.43
C PHE A 59 4.18 7.08 -5.21
N SER A 60 4.61 7.57 -6.37
CA SER A 60 5.48 6.78 -7.26
C SER A 60 6.31 7.64 -8.19
N ASP A 61 7.48 7.12 -8.61
CA ASP A 61 8.38 7.72 -9.59
C ASP A 61 7.83 7.73 -11.03
N HIS A 62 6.63 7.21 -11.24
CA HIS A 62 5.93 7.26 -12.53
C HIS A 62 5.07 8.54 -12.70
N VAL A 63 4.96 9.37 -11.68
CA VAL A 63 4.13 10.57 -11.67
C VAL A 63 5.01 11.79 -11.42
N GLU A 64 4.91 12.83 -12.26
CA GLU A 64 5.74 14.04 -12.15
C GLU A 64 5.50 14.84 -10.87
N GLU A 65 4.24 14.89 -10.39
CA GLU A 65 3.89 15.55 -9.14
C GLU A 65 3.63 14.53 -8.02
N GLN A 66 4.51 14.50 -7.04
CA GLN A 66 4.45 13.62 -5.88
C GLN A 66 3.64 14.30 -4.76
N VAL A 67 2.33 14.14 -4.76
CA VAL A 67 1.47 14.69 -3.71
C VAL A 67 0.76 13.56 -2.97
N ILE A 68 1.11 13.38 -1.70
CA ILE A 68 0.34 12.50 -0.81
C ILE A 68 -0.96 13.21 -0.45
N ASN A 69 -2.08 12.61 -0.84
CA ASN A 69 -3.37 13.16 -0.50
C ASN A 69 -3.57 13.12 1.02
N LYS A 70 -3.79 14.30 1.64
CA LYS A 70 -3.96 14.42 3.09
C LYS A 70 -5.16 13.63 3.63
N ASP A 71 -6.18 13.44 2.81
CA ASP A 71 -7.43 12.77 3.18
C ASP A 71 -7.36 11.24 2.98
N SER A 72 -6.27 10.70 2.42
CA SER A 72 -6.07 9.26 2.32
C SER A 72 -5.76 8.62 3.66
N ASP A 73 -6.17 7.39 3.86
CA ASP A 73 -5.89 6.62 5.08
C ASP A 73 -4.46 6.08 5.13
N GLY A 74 -3.78 6.02 3.99
CA GLY A 74 -2.41 5.55 3.87
C GLY A 74 -1.78 5.88 2.52
N VAL A 75 -0.57 5.35 2.31
CA VAL A 75 0.23 5.57 1.10
C VAL A 75 0.59 4.23 0.45
N TRP A 76 0.37 4.15 -0.84
CA TRP A 76 0.89 3.11 -1.72
C TRP A 76 2.13 3.66 -2.41
N LEU A 77 3.32 3.28 -1.91
CA LEU A 77 4.62 3.73 -2.40
C LEU A 77 5.14 2.77 -3.45
N ASP A 78 5.20 3.21 -4.68
CA ASP A 78 5.63 2.42 -5.82
C ASP A 78 6.93 2.93 -6.41
N CYS A 79 7.82 2.02 -6.82
CA CYS A 79 9.18 2.28 -7.27
C CYS A 79 9.42 1.59 -8.62
N PHE A 80 8.81 2.10 -9.70
CA PHE A 80 8.89 1.49 -11.04
C PHE A 80 10.31 1.48 -11.60
N TYR A 81 11.02 2.61 -11.48
CA TYR A 81 12.29 2.81 -12.17
C TYR A 81 13.49 2.87 -11.23
N SER A 82 13.30 3.37 -10.01
CA SER A 82 14.38 3.58 -9.05
C SER A 82 13.89 3.48 -7.61
N ASP A 83 14.82 3.31 -6.68
CA ASP A 83 14.57 3.49 -5.24
C ASP A 83 14.73 4.99 -4.93
N TRP A 84 13.74 5.77 -5.38
CA TRP A 84 13.77 7.24 -5.41
C TRP A 84 13.53 7.91 -4.05
N TRP A 85 13.07 7.16 -3.08
CA TRP A 85 12.91 7.62 -1.70
C TRP A 85 14.12 7.22 -0.84
N ASN A 86 14.25 7.81 0.32
CA ASN A 86 15.24 7.42 1.33
C ASN A 86 14.54 7.05 2.66
N GLY A 87 15.28 6.37 3.55
CA GLY A 87 14.72 5.86 4.80
C GLY A 87 14.19 6.96 5.74
N GLU A 88 14.72 8.17 5.69
CA GLU A 88 14.25 9.27 6.53
C GLU A 88 12.90 9.81 6.04
N ASP A 89 12.73 10.02 4.74
CA ASP A 89 11.47 10.42 4.15
C ASP A 89 10.38 9.39 4.44
N LEU A 90 10.71 8.10 4.30
CA LEU A 90 9.80 7.01 4.58
C LEU A 90 9.35 6.98 6.05
N LYS A 91 10.28 7.21 6.99
CA LYS A 91 9.97 7.34 8.43
C LYS A 91 9.00 8.47 8.70
N GLN A 92 9.22 9.63 8.11
CA GLN A 92 8.33 10.79 8.29
C GLN A 92 6.91 10.47 7.81
N ILE A 93 6.77 9.82 6.67
CA ILE A 93 5.45 9.40 6.16
C ILE A 93 4.83 8.36 7.11
N ALA A 94 5.58 7.35 7.52
CA ALA A 94 5.10 6.26 8.37
C ALA A 94 4.71 6.70 9.78
N GLN A 95 5.22 7.81 10.29
CA GLN A 95 4.78 8.40 11.55
C GLN A 95 3.34 8.94 11.48
N VAL A 96 2.88 9.29 10.29
CA VAL A 96 1.57 9.93 10.09
C VAL A 96 0.54 8.96 9.54
N LYS A 97 0.96 8.06 8.62
CA LYS A 97 0.08 7.16 7.89
C LYS A 97 0.73 5.80 7.63
N PRO A 98 -0.05 4.71 7.55
CA PRO A 98 0.45 3.44 7.04
C PRO A 98 1.03 3.60 5.62
N VAL A 99 2.15 2.94 5.36
CA VAL A 99 2.80 2.92 4.04
C VAL A 99 2.93 1.48 3.57
N VAL A 100 2.45 1.21 2.38
CA VAL A 100 2.74 -0.04 1.67
C VAL A 100 3.81 0.24 0.64
N ILE A 101 4.95 -0.42 0.76
CA ILE A 101 6.05 -0.30 -0.19
C ILE A 101 5.96 -1.44 -1.20
N VAL A 102 5.97 -1.11 -2.48
CA VAL A 102 6.07 -2.10 -3.56
C VAL A 102 7.52 -2.49 -3.73
N SER A 103 7.80 -3.76 -3.55
CA SER A 103 9.16 -4.29 -3.64
C SER A 103 9.66 -4.32 -5.08
N PRO A 104 10.95 -4.00 -5.34
CA PRO A 104 11.48 -3.82 -6.69
C PRO A 104 11.37 -5.04 -7.61
N GLU A 105 11.33 -6.26 -7.08
CA GLU A 105 11.20 -7.47 -7.89
C GLU A 105 9.88 -7.54 -8.66
N LEU A 106 8.80 -6.89 -8.18
CA LEU A 106 7.55 -6.78 -8.93
C LEU A 106 7.73 -6.01 -10.25
N HIS A 107 8.79 -5.21 -10.34
CA HIS A 107 9.19 -4.47 -11.55
C HIS A 107 10.46 -5.05 -12.21
N GLY A 108 10.83 -6.29 -11.88
CA GLY A 108 12.01 -6.98 -12.45
C GLY A 108 13.36 -6.42 -11.98
N ARG A 109 13.39 -5.68 -10.86
CA ARG A 109 14.59 -5.06 -10.28
C ARG A 109 15.08 -5.85 -9.06
N ASN A 110 16.31 -5.62 -8.64
CA ASN A 110 16.87 -6.25 -7.44
C ASN A 110 16.31 -5.57 -6.17
N HIS A 111 15.77 -6.37 -5.25
CA HIS A 111 15.13 -5.90 -4.02
C HIS A 111 16.06 -5.77 -2.81
N HIS A 112 17.24 -6.42 -2.82
CA HIS A 112 18.08 -6.52 -1.64
C HIS A 112 18.55 -5.17 -1.07
N ILE A 113 18.81 -4.19 -1.94
CA ILE A 113 19.26 -2.85 -1.50
C ILE A 113 18.12 -2.16 -0.74
N MET A 114 16.92 -2.13 -1.30
CA MET A 114 15.75 -1.54 -0.68
C MET A 114 15.39 -2.25 0.64
N TRP A 115 15.37 -3.57 0.66
CA TRP A 115 15.07 -4.31 1.87
C TRP A 115 16.07 -4.03 3.00
N LYS A 116 17.36 -3.91 2.66
CA LYS A 116 18.39 -3.54 3.62
C LYS A 116 18.19 -2.13 4.18
N GLU A 117 17.79 -1.19 3.33
CA GLU A 117 17.46 0.17 3.77
C GLU A 117 16.27 0.16 4.72
N ILE A 118 15.17 -0.53 4.38
CA ILE A 118 14.00 -0.69 5.24
C ILE A 118 14.41 -1.33 6.58
N LYS A 119 15.17 -2.43 6.57
CA LYS A 119 15.61 -3.10 7.82
C LYS A 119 16.47 -2.16 8.70
N ASN A 120 17.31 -1.34 8.10
CA ASN A 120 18.17 -0.38 8.82
C ASN A 120 17.38 0.77 9.47
N MET A 121 16.14 1.02 9.05
CA MET A 121 15.29 2.02 9.68
C MET A 121 14.93 1.66 11.13
N GLY A 122 14.89 0.40 11.46
CA GLY A 122 14.65 -0.15 12.80
C GLY A 122 13.18 -0.19 13.21
N ASP A 123 12.46 0.92 13.17
CA ASP A 123 11.02 0.96 13.46
C ASP A 123 10.23 0.74 12.17
N LEU A 124 9.61 -0.42 12.07
CA LEU A 124 8.79 -0.83 10.91
C LEU A 124 7.28 -0.77 11.21
N ASN A 125 6.87 -0.16 12.32
CA ASN A 125 5.47 0.08 12.60
C ASN A 125 4.86 0.93 11.47
N ASN A 126 3.67 0.60 11.03
CA ASN A 126 2.98 1.22 9.90
C ASN A 126 3.63 1.01 8.52
N ILE A 127 4.61 0.11 8.39
CA ILE A 127 5.19 -0.25 7.09
C ILE A 127 4.77 -1.67 6.73
N LEU A 128 4.21 -1.83 5.55
CA LEU A 128 3.88 -3.11 4.93
C LEU A 128 4.69 -3.26 3.64
N LEU A 129 5.10 -4.46 3.32
CA LEU A 129 5.81 -4.78 2.08
C LEU A 129 4.87 -5.56 1.15
N CYS A 130 4.69 -5.06 -0.07
CA CYS A 130 4.08 -5.80 -1.17
C CYS A 130 5.19 -6.48 -1.96
N THR A 131 5.26 -7.81 -1.92
CA THR A 131 6.33 -8.61 -2.53
C THR A 131 5.82 -9.93 -3.08
N ASP A 132 6.44 -10.41 -4.15
CA ASP A 132 6.23 -11.77 -4.69
C ASP A 132 7.07 -12.84 -3.95
N LEU A 133 7.92 -12.42 -3.00
CA LEU A 133 8.84 -13.27 -2.24
C LEU A 133 8.53 -13.25 -0.72
N PRO A 134 7.29 -13.61 -0.30
CA PRO A 134 6.85 -13.40 1.09
C PRO A 134 7.67 -14.22 2.11
N GLU A 135 8.09 -15.44 1.78
CA GLU A 135 8.87 -16.26 2.70
C GLU A 135 10.31 -15.74 2.84
N GLU A 136 10.91 -15.28 1.74
CA GLU A 136 12.23 -14.65 1.77
C GLU A 136 12.19 -13.33 2.57
N ALA A 137 11.17 -12.50 2.35
CA ALA A 137 10.97 -11.26 3.09
C ALA A 137 10.81 -11.55 4.59
N LYS A 138 10.02 -12.55 4.95
CA LYS A 138 9.84 -12.97 6.35
C LYS A 138 11.16 -13.34 7.00
N SER A 139 11.95 -14.20 6.39
CA SER A 139 13.29 -14.56 6.90
C SER A 139 14.20 -13.33 6.98
N PHE A 140 14.19 -12.50 5.96
CA PHE A 140 15.06 -11.31 5.93
C PHE A 140 14.77 -10.29 7.04
N PHE A 141 13.50 -10.03 7.34
CA PHE A 141 13.12 -8.98 8.28
C PHE A 141 13.00 -9.45 9.74
N TYR A 142 12.72 -10.73 9.98
CA TYR A 142 12.41 -11.24 11.33
C TYR A 142 13.42 -12.26 11.89
N ASP A 143 14.35 -12.78 11.07
CA ASP A 143 15.49 -13.58 11.50
C ASP A 143 16.74 -12.69 11.66
#